data_44c4f987a4e3adb4a025093da64ea5b5
#
_entry.id   44c4f987a4e3adb4a025093da64ea5b5
#
_cell.length_a   1.000
_cell.length_b   1.000
_cell.length_c   1.000
_cell.angle_alpha   90.00
_cell.angle_beta   90.00
_cell.angle_gamma   90.00
#
_symmetry.space_group_name_H-M   'P 1'
#
loop_
_entity.id
_entity.type
_entity.pdbx_description
1 polymer ?
#
loop_
_entity_poly.entity_id
_entity_poly.type
_entity_poly.pdbx_seq_one_letter_code
_entity_poly.pdbx_strand_id
1 'polypeptide(L)'
;MSSVIKAAVAALQEKVPDGFDGVVKFVLAGEGAIIIDRTGVREGDEEAGVTLTADAAVFKAILDGKMNPMAAFMSGKLAVDGSMALAMKLGSVLS
;
A
#
# COMPACT_ATOMS: atom_id res chain seq x y z
N MET A 1 7.73 10.55 -13.61
CA MET A 1 7.54 9.45 -12.64
C MET A 1 8.31 9.78 -11.37
N SER A 2 7.64 9.70 -10.24
CA SER A 2 8.24 10.04 -8.94
C SER A 2 9.27 9.01 -8.50
N SER A 3 10.42 9.46 -7.98
CA SER A 3 11.41 8.54 -7.41
C SER A 3 10.88 7.88 -6.13
N VAL A 4 9.96 8.54 -5.44
CA VAL A 4 9.30 7.98 -4.25
C VAL A 4 8.42 6.80 -4.66
N ILE A 5 7.66 6.93 -5.75
CA ILE A 5 6.82 5.84 -6.26
C ILE A 5 7.68 4.65 -6.71
N LYS A 6 8.77 4.90 -7.40
CA LYS A 6 9.68 3.82 -7.84
C LYS A 6 10.24 3.05 -6.65
N ALA A 7 10.69 3.75 -5.62
CA ALA A 7 11.23 3.13 -4.42
C ALA A 7 10.14 2.35 -3.69
N ALA A 8 8.92 2.89 -3.61
CA ALA A 8 7.80 2.23 -2.97
C ALA A 8 7.41 0.94 -3.69
N VAL A 9 7.36 0.97 -5.03
CA VAL A 9 7.06 -0.22 -5.84
C VAL A 9 8.12 -1.30 -5.58
N ALA A 10 9.40 -0.94 -5.59
CA ALA A 10 10.47 -1.90 -5.34
C ALA A 10 10.37 -2.53 -3.96
N ALA A 11 10.07 -1.72 -2.94
CA ALA A 11 9.93 -2.21 -1.57
C ALA A 11 8.72 -3.14 -1.43
N LEU A 12 7.60 -2.80 -2.06
CA LEU A 12 6.41 -3.64 -2.04
C LEU A 12 6.63 -4.95 -2.79
N GLN A 13 7.37 -4.93 -3.89
CA GLN A 13 7.69 -6.15 -4.63
C GLN A 13 8.46 -7.15 -3.76
N GLU A 14 9.31 -6.66 -2.86
CA GLU A 14 10.00 -7.53 -1.92
C GLU A 14 9.06 -8.11 -0.86
N LYS A 15 8.06 -7.35 -0.44
CA LYS A 15 7.08 -7.80 0.56
C LYS A 15 6.04 -8.73 -0.02
N VAL A 16 5.73 -8.61 -1.31
CA VAL A 16 4.67 -9.36 -1.99
C VAL A 16 5.23 -10.00 -3.26
N PRO A 17 6.25 -10.88 -3.13
CA PRO A 17 6.95 -11.42 -4.31
C PRO A 17 6.07 -12.30 -5.20
N ASP A 18 5.05 -12.93 -4.63
CA ASP A 18 4.16 -13.83 -5.36
C ASP A 18 2.83 -13.18 -5.74
N GLY A 19 2.75 -11.85 -5.60
CA GLY A 19 1.51 -11.13 -5.83
C GLY A 19 0.58 -11.20 -4.63
N PHE A 20 -0.61 -10.65 -4.80
CA PHE A 20 -1.60 -10.54 -3.73
C PHE A 20 -2.96 -11.01 -4.24
N ASP A 21 -3.70 -11.76 -3.44
CA ASP A 21 -5.01 -12.26 -3.80
C ASP A 21 -6.06 -11.18 -3.55
N GLY A 22 -6.26 -10.34 -4.53
CA GLY A 22 -7.15 -9.18 -4.49
C GLY A 22 -6.50 -8.02 -5.22
N VAL A 23 -7.23 -6.93 -5.38
CA VAL A 23 -6.70 -5.72 -6.02
C VAL A 23 -6.71 -4.60 -5.01
N VAL A 24 -5.54 -4.07 -4.71
CA VAL A 24 -5.34 -2.98 -3.76
C VAL A 24 -4.67 -1.81 -4.48
N LYS A 25 -5.21 -0.62 -4.27
CA LYS A 25 -4.57 0.61 -4.71
C LYS A 25 -3.99 1.33 -3.50
N PHE A 26 -2.72 1.66 -3.56
CA PHE A 26 -2.06 2.42 -2.52
C PHE A 26 -1.73 3.80 -3.06
N VAL A 27 -2.35 4.83 -2.50
CA VAL A 27 -2.14 6.22 -2.93
C VAL A 27 -1.16 6.88 -1.97
N LEU A 28 -0.04 7.33 -2.52
CA LEU A 28 0.94 8.13 -1.77
C LEU A 28 0.65 9.59 -2.07
N ALA A 29 0.14 10.29 -1.07
CA ALA A 29 -0.34 11.67 -1.24
C ALA A 29 0.72 12.57 -1.88
N GLY A 30 0.36 13.21 -2.98
CA GLY A 30 1.27 14.09 -3.70
C GLY A 30 2.30 13.40 -4.59
N GLU A 31 2.36 12.05 -4.58
CA GLU A 31 3.38 11.30 -5.34
C GLU A 31 2.80 10.43 -6.45
N GLY A 32 1.70 9.76 -6.20
CA GLY A 32 1.08 8.89 -7.18
C GLY A 32 0.37 7.70 -6.54
N ALA A 33 0.08 6.69 -7.34
CA ALA A 33 -0.63 5.50 -6.90
C ALA A 33 0.06 4.23 -7.36
N ILE A 34 -0.14 3.17 -6.59
CA ILE A 34 0.47 1.87 -6.83
C ILE A 34 -0.63 0.82 -6.78
N ILE A 35 -0.59 -0.12 -7.71
CA ILE A 35 -1.54 -1.25 -7.75
C ILE A 35 -0.81 -2.50 -7.28
N ILE A 36 -1.47 -3.25 -6.40
CA ILE A 36 -0.99 -4.54 -5.90
C ILE A 36 -2.07 -5.56 -6.22
N ASP A 37 -1.73 -6.57 -7.02
CA ASP A 37 -2.65 -7.64 -7.38
C ASP A 37 -1.88 -8.94 -7.63
N ARG A 38 -2.54 -9.93 -8.25
CA ARG A 38 -1.92 -11.24 -8.50
C ARG A 38 -0.72 -11.16 -9.41
N THR A 39 -0.65 -10.17 -10.28
CA THR A 39 0.47 -10.01 -11.21
C THR A 39 1.66 -9.32 -10.57
N GLY A 40 1.51 -8.83 -9.35
CA GLY A 40 2.57 -8.19 -8.60
C GLY A 40 2.24 -6.75 -8.24
N VAL A 41 3.28 -5.92 -8.22
CA VAL A 41 3.19 -4.53 -7.80
C VAL A 41 3.65 -3.64 -8.96
N ARG A 42 2.86 -2.60 -9.26
CA ARG A 42 3.21 -1.65 -10.33
C ARG A 42 2.62 -0.28 -10.03
N GLU A 43 3.21 0.74 -10.61
CA GLU A 43 2.61 2.07 -10.59
C GLU A 43 1.35 2.05 -11.46
N GLY A 44 0.26 2.62 -10.96
CA GLY A 44 -0.99 2.69 -11.72
C GLY A 44 -2.10 3.28 -10.88
N ASP A 45 -3.16 3.71 -11.55
CA ASP A 45 -4.34 4.30 -10.91
C ASP A 45 -5.59 3.65 -11.50
N GLU A 46 -5.77 2.38 -11.16
CA GLU A 46 -6.88 1.55 -11.64
C GLU A 46 -7.90 1.36 -10.54
N GLU A 47 -9.09 0.88 -10.89
CA GLU A 47 -10.07 0.51 -9.89
C GLU A 47 -9.55 -0.67 -9.04
N ALA A 48 -9.85 -0.62 -7.76
CA ALA A 48 -9.41 -1.63 -6.83
C ALA A 48 -10.51 -1.95 -5.81
N GLY A 49 -10.39 -3.10 -5.16
CA GLY A 49 -11.31 -3.49 -4.10
C GLY A 49 -11.14 -2.66 -2.85
N VAL A 50 -9.97 -2.10 -2.64
CA VAL A 50 -9.70 -1.17 -1.54
C VAL A 50 -8.64 -0.16 -1.97
N THR A 51 -8.79 1.08 -1.51
CA THR A 51 -7.81 2.14 -1.70
C THR A 51 -7.26 2.57 -0.35
N LEU A 52 -5.95 2.53 -0.21
CA LEU A 52 -5.25 2.95 0.99
C LEU A 52 -4.50 4.23 0.66
N THR A 53 -4.70 5.27 1.45
CA THR A 53 -4.05 6.57 1.22
C THR A 53 -3.22 6.96 2.43
N ALA A 54 -1.98 7.35 2.20
CA ALA A 54 -1.06 7.79 3.25
C ALA A 54 0.00 8.70 2.67
N ASP A 55 0.68 9.46 3.53
CA ASP A 55 1.88 10.18 3.15
C ASP A 55 3.02 9.21 2.88
N ALA A 56 3.98 9.63 2.06
CA ALA A 56 5.15 8.81 1.76
C ALA A 56 5.91 8.42 3.04
N ALA A 57 6.02 9.34 4.00
CA ALA A 57 6.70 9.07 5.27
C ALA A 57 5.99 7.97 6.09
N VAL A 58 4.67 8.00 6.12
CA VAL A 58 3.88 6.98 6.82
C VAL A 58 4.02 5.63 6.11
N PHE A 59 3.93 5.64 4.79
CA PHE A 59 4.08 4.42 3.99
C PHE A 59 5.45 3.78 4.24
N LYS A 60 6.51 4.58 4.21
CA LYS A 60 7.86 4.11 4.47
C LYS A 60 8.00 3.50 5.87
N ALA A 61 7.42 4.16 6.87
CA ALA A 61 7.47 3.66 8.25
C ALA A 61 6.76 2.30 8.37
N ILE A 62 5.66 2.12 7.66
CA ILE A 62 4.95 0.83 7.62
C ILE A 62 5.84 -0.24 6.98
N LEU A 63 6.45 0.06 5.84
CA LEU A 63 7.30 -0.91 5.14
C LEU A 63 8.56 -1.26 5.93
N ASP A 64 9.11 -0.29 6.68
CA ASP A 64 10.29 -0.50 7.50
C ASP A 64 9.99 -1.22 8.81
N GLY A 65 8.73 -1.53 9.08
CA GLY A 65 8.32 -2.18 10.32
C GLY A 65 8.28 -1.24 11.53
N LYS A 66 8.40 0.07 11.30
CA LYS A 66 8.41 1.07 12.39
C LYS A 66 7.01 1.54 12.75
N MET A 67 6.03 1.27 11.92
CA MET A 67 4.64 1.65 12.16
C MET A 67 3.73 0.49 11.75
N ASN A 68 2.83 0.13 12.65
CA ASN A 68 1.84 -0.91 12.37
C ASN A 68 0.73 -0.31 11.49
N PRO A 69 0.33 -0.98 10.38
CA PRO A 69 -0.73 -0.45 9.52
C PRO A 69 -2.05 -0.19 10.26
N MET A 70 -2.42 -1.07 11.18
CA MET A 70 -3.65 -0.90 11.94
C MET A 70 -3.57 0.32 12.84
N ALA A 71 -2.43 0.53 13.51
CA ALA A 71 -2.20 1.70 14.35
C ALA A 71 -2.24 2.99 13.51
N ALA A 72 -1.67 2.95 12.30
CA ALA A 72 -1.71 4.09 11.38
C ALA A 72 -3.16 4.42 10.97
N PHE A 73 -3.96 3.40 10.71
CA PHE A 73 -5.38 3.57 10.38
C PHE A 73 -6.13 4.20 11.55
N MET A 74 -5.95 3.67 12.75
CA MET A 74 -6.65 4.16 13.94
C MET A 74 -6.26 5.57 14.33
N SER A 75 -5.04 5.98 14.02
CA SER A 75 -4.55 7.33 14.33
C SER A 75 -4.85 8.34 13.20
N GLY A 76 -5.51 7.89 12.12
CA GLY A 76 -5.85 8.76 11.01
C GLY A 76 -4.72 9.04 10.03
N LYS A 77 -3.59 8.34 10.16
CA LYS A 77 -2.44 8.50 9.26
C LYS A 77 -2.58 7.67 7.98
N LEU A 78 -3.43 6.66 8.03
CA LEU A 78 -3.74 5.81 6.88
C LEU A 78 -5.24 5.81 6.67
N ALA A 79 -5.70 6.25 5.52
CA ALA A 79 -7.11 6.21 5.16
C ALA A 79 -7.42 4.94 4.37
N VAL A 80 -8.56 4.32 4.66
CA VAL A 80 -8.99 3.10 3.98
C VAL A 80 -10.36 3.35 3.36
N ASP A 81 -10.48 3.11 2.05
CA ASP A 81 -11.73 3.26 1.31
C ASP A 81 -11.96 1.98 0.51
N GLY A 82 -13.01 1.26 0.85
CA GLY A 82 -13.36 0.00 0.20
C GLY A 82 -13.31 -1.17 1.17
N SER A 83 -12.88 -2.34 0.71
CA SER A 83 -12.92 -3.56 1.50
C SER A 83 -11.94 -3.54 2.67
N MET A 84 -12.45 -3.48 3.88
CA MET A 84 -11.62 -3.55 5.08
C MET A 84 -10.93 -4.91 5.18
N ALA A 85 -11.60 -5.98 4.72
CA ALA A 85 -11.02 -7.32 4.74
C ALA A 85 -9.74 -7.39 3.91
N LEU A 86 -9.74 -6.78 2.71
CA LEU A 86 -8.55 -6.72 1.86
C LEU A 86 -7.46 -5.88 2.51
N ALA A 87 -7.83 -4.76 3.14
CA ALA A 87 -6.88 -3.89 3.83
C ALA A 87 -6.17 -4.64 4.96
N MET A 88 -6.92 -5.37 5.77
CA MET A 88 -6.36 -6.15 6.87
C MET A 88 -5.46 -7.28 6.36
N LYS A 89 -5.87 -7.95 5.27
CA LYS A 89 -5.08 -9.00 4.65
C LYS A 89 -3.75 -8.46 4.15
N LEU A 90 -3.76 -7.31 3.48
CA LEU A 90 -2.53 -6.67 3.02
C LEU A 90 -1.67 -6.23 4.20
N GLY A 91 -2.27 -5.68 5.24
CA GLY A 91 -1.56 -5.27 6.44
C GLY A 91 -0.77 -6.42 7.05
N SER A 92 -1.34 -7.62 7.08
CA SER A 92 -0.66 -8.81 7.57
C SER A 92 0.55 -9.18 6.72
N VAL A 93 0.46 -8.97 5.41
CA VAL A 93 1.57 -9.25 4.49
C VAL A 93 2.70 -8.24 4.68
N LEU A 94 2.35 -6.99 4.97
CA LEU A 94 3.32 -5.90 5.10
C LEU A 94 4.00 -5.86 6.47
N SER A 95 3.41 -6.45 7.48
CA SER A 95 3.96 -6.42 8.85
C SER A 95 5.00 -7.50 9.12
#